data_bb9c949926d5642fd4a65235b5575344
#
_entry.id   bb9c949926d5642fd4a65235b5575344
#
_cell.length_a   1.000
_cell.length_b   1.000
_cell.length_c   1.000
_cell.angle_alpha   90.00
_cell.angle_beta   90.00
_cell.angle_gamma   90.00
#
_symmetry.space_group_name_H-M   'P 1'
#
loop_
_entity.id
_entity.type
_entity.pdbx_description
1 polymer ?
#
loop_
_entity_poly.entity_id
_entity_poly.type
_entity_poly.pdbx_seq_one_letter_code
_entity_poly.pdbx_strand_id
1 'polypeptide(L)'
;MAEDILISDNATKEESYKELLPQIEALVSYEQDLTANLANIAAALKFGLNFFWVGFYRVADGELVLGPFQGPVACTRIAYNKVLAFISNCYIQNFLC
;
A
#
# COMPACT_ATOMS: atom_id res chain seq x y z
N MET A 1 -3.97 10.25 -17.83
CA MET A 1 -2.65 10.83 -17.62
C MET A 1 -2.20 10.62 -16.19
N ALA A 2 -1.01 10.14 -16.02
CA ALA A 2 -0.48 9.87 -14.68
C ALA A 2 0.05 11.17 -14.06
N GLU A 3 -0.22 11.35 -12.77
CA GLU A 3 0.32 12.46 -12.03
C GLU A 3 1.49 11.96 -11.18
N ASP A 4 2.58 12.70 -11.16
CA ASP A 4 3.73 12.34 -10.36
C ASP A 4 3.54 12.74 -8.90
N ILE A 5 3.93 11.86 -8.00
CA ILE A 5 3.99 12.17 -6.57
C ILE A 5 5.30 12.89 -6.30
N LEU A 6 5.23 14.05 -5.67
CA LEU A 6 6.38 14.90 -5.40
C LEU A 6 6.63 15.00 -3.89
N ILE A 7 7.83 14.59 -3.48
CA ILE A 7 8.29 14.70 -2.09
C ILE A 7 9.61 15.47 -2.10
N SER A 8 9.73 16.43 -1.20
CA SER A 8 10.96 17.23 -1.09
C SER A 8 12.16 16.38 -0.76
N ASP A 9 13.31 16.71 -1.37
CA ASP A 9 14.58 16.06 -1.05
C ASP A 9 14.93 16.38 0.41
N ASN A 10 15.50 15.38 1.09
CA ASN A 10 15.92 15.52 2.49
C ASN A 10 14.78 15.79 3.47
N ALA A 11 13.53 15.54 3.06
CA ALA A 11 12.41 15.66 3.99
C ALA A 11 12.51 14.60 5.07
N THR A 12 12.15 14.96 6.31
CA THR A 12 12.02 13.99 7.38
C THR A 12 10.84 13.07 7.06
N LYS A 13 10.76 11.95 7.79
CA LYS A 13 9.65 11.01 7.62
C LYS A 13 8.30 11.71 7.86
N GLU A 14 8.22 12.52 8.91
CA GLU A 14 7.02 13.26 9.23
C GLU A 14 6.67 14.28 8.15
N GLU A 15 7.66 14.99 7.65
CA GLU A 15 7.46 15.95 6.56
C GLU A 15 6.99 15.25 5.28
N SER A 16 7.54 14.08 4.98
CA SER A 16 7.12 13.30 3.83
C SER A 16 5.65 12.89 3.94
N TYR A 17 5.20 12.48 5.11
CA TYR A 17 3.79 12.15 5.32
C TYR A 17 2.89 13.35 5.09
N LYS A 18 3.29 14.52 5.60
CA LYS A 18 2.51 15.74 5.45
C LYS A 18 2.42 16.21 3.99
N GLU A 19 3.48 15.99 3.22
CA GLU A 19 3.47 16.33 1.81
C GLU A 19 2.65 15.32 0.98
N LEU A 20 2.73 14.05 1.36
CA LEU A 20 2.10 12.98 0.60
C LEU A 20 0.58 12.92 0.77
N LEU A 21 0.09 13.18 1.97
CA LEU A 21 -1.32 13.01 2.29
C LEU A 21 -2.27 13.80 1.40
N PRO A 22 -2.07 15.12 1.18
CA PRO A 22 -2.95 15.86 0.27
C PRO A 22 -2.85 15.39 -1.18
N GLN A 23 -1.71 14.87 -1.60
CA GLN A 23 -1.56 14.32 -2.95
C GLN A 23 -2.38 13.05 -3.11
N ILE A 24 -2.40 12.19 -2.09
CA ILE A 24 -3.24 10.99 -2.10
C ILE A 24 -4.72 11.37 -2.12
N GLU A 25 -5.12 12.33 -1.30
CA GLU A 25 -6.50 12.80 -1.29
C GLU A 25 -6.93 13.30 -2.67
N ALA A 26 -6.06 14.03 -3.37
CA ALA A 26 -6.35 14.52 -4.71
C ALA A 26 -6.53 13.36 -5.69
N LEU A 27 -5.69 12.33 -5.58
CA LEU A 27 -5.76 11.16 -6.48
C LEU A 27 -7.08 10.43 -6.37
N VAL A 28 -7.62 10.28 -5.17
CA VAL A 28 -8.81 9.45 -4.94
C VAL A 28 -10.11 10.25 -4.92
N SER A 29 -10.04 11.58 -4.96
CA SER A 29 -11.23 12.42 -4.80
C SER A 29 -12.20 12.33 -5.98
N TYR A 30 -11.71 11.99 -7.15
CA TYR A 30 -12.53 11.95 -8.37
C TYR A 30 -12.97 10.55 -8.77
N GLU A 31 -12.44 9.52 -8.12
CA GLU A 31 -12.71 8.15 -8.49
C GLU A 31 -13.49 7.44 -7.40
N GLN A 32 -14.53 6.69 -7.79
CA GLN A 32 -15.34 5.93 -6.86
C GLN A 32 -15.02 4.44 -6.87
N ASP A 33 -14.26 3.98 -7.85
CA ASP A 33 -13.91 2.58 -7.91
C ASP A 33 -12.87 2.23 -6.85
N LEU A 34 -13.21 1.29 -5.97
CA LEU A 34 -12.36 0.93 -4.84
C LEU A 34 -11.02 0.36 -5.32
N THR A 35 -11.04 -0.55 -6.28
CA THR A 35 -9.80 -1.18 -6.78
C THR A 35 -8.86 -0.16 -7.37
N ALA A 36 -9.39 0.77 -8.18
CA ALA A 36 -8.57 1.82 -8.78
C ALA A 36 -7.95 2.73 -7.71
N ASN A 37 -8.73 3.11 -6.71
CA ASN A 37 -8.24 3.93 -5.61
C ASN A 37 -7.17 3.23 -4.80
N LEU A 38 -7.38 1.96 -4.45
CA LEU A 38 -6.38 1.20 -3.70
C LEU A 38 -5.10 1.04 -4.50
N ALA A 39 -5.18 0.83 -5.80
CA ALA A 39 -4.01 0.74 -6.65
C ALA A 39 -3.19 2.03 -6.64
N ASN A 40 -3.85 3.18 -6.77
CA ASN A 40 -3.16 4.47 -6.75
C ASN A 40 -2.63 4.83 -5.36
N ILE A 41 -3.33 4.47 -4.30
CA ILE A 41 -2.83 4.67 -2.94
C ILE A 41 -1.56 3.84 -2.72
N ALA A 42 -1.58 2.58 -3.13
CA ALA A 42 -0.39 1.72 -3.01
C ALA A 42 0.80 2.30 -3.78
N ALA A 43 0.57 2.78 -4.99
CA ALA A 43 1.62 3.40 -5.80
C ALA A 43 2.16 4.67 -5.15
N ALA A 44 1.28 5.54 -4.66
CA ALA A 44 1.68 6.79 -4.01
C ALA A 44 2.52 6.53 -2.76
N LEU A 45 2.10 5.59 -1.93
CA LEU A 45 2.84 5.25 -0.72
C LEU A 45 4.20 4.64 -1.05
N LYS A 46 4.25 3.76 -2.03
CA LYS A 46 5.50 3.13 -2.42
C LYS A 46 6.51 4.14 -2.94
N PHE A 47 6.11 4.96 -3.88
CA PHE A 47 7.01 5.94 -4.49
C PHE A 47 7.27 7.14 -3.60
N GLY A 48 6.28 7.59 -2.84
CA GLY A 48 6.43 8.75 -1.96
C GLY A 48 7.27 8.47 -0.73
N LEU A 49 7.16 7.28 -0.15
CA LEU A 49 7.85 6.92 1.08
C LEU A 49 8.92 5.85 0.88
N ASN A 50 9.12 5.43 -0.35
CA ASN A 50 10.18 4.49 -0.72
C ASN A 50 10.10 3.16 0.04
N PHE A 51 8.90 2.64 0.24
CA PHE A 51 8.72 1.33 0.85
C PHE A 51 9.11 0.22 -0.12
N PHE A 52 9.57 -0.90 0.42
CA PHE A 52 9.86 -2.08 -0.39
C PHE A 52 8.59 -2.68 -1.00
N TRP A 53 7.50 -2.71 -0.23
CA TRP A 53 6.24 -3.28 -0.67
C TRP A 53 5.09 -2.57 0.03
N VAL A 54 4.06 -2.24 -0.73
CA VAL A 54 2.82 -1.65 -0.20
C VAL A 54 1.64 -2.30 -0.91
N GLY A 55 0.67 -2.76 -0.16
CA GLY A 55 -0.50 -3.35 -0.79
C GLY A 55 -1.66 -3.57 0.16
N PHE A 56 -2.74 -4.06 -0.42
CA PHE A 56 -3.97 -4.32 0.30
C PHE A 56 -4.37 -5.77 0.14
N TYR A 57 -4.86 -6.36 1.22
CA TYR A 57 -5.46 -7.67 1.18
C TYR A 57 -6.94 -7.54 1.50
N ARG A 58 -7.77 -8.24 0.74
CA ARG A 58 -9.22 -8.27 0.97
C ARG A 58 -9.57 -9.47 1.83
N VAL A 59 -10.53 -9.29 2.72
CA VAL A 59 -11.08 -10.41 3.47
C VAL A 59 -12.10 -11.13 2.58
N ALA A 60 -11.87 -12.40 2.31
CA ALA A 60 -12.76 -13.19 1.48
C ALA A 60 -12.73 -14.65 1.94
N ASP A 61 -13.90 -15.24 2.17
CA ASP A 61 -14.03 -16.67 2.54
C ASP A 61 -13.17 -17.08 3.73
N GLY A 62 -13.06 -16.21 4.73
CA GLY A 62 -12.32 -16.52 5.94
C GLY A 62 -10.81 -16.42 5.82
N GLU A 63 -10.29 -15.83 4.77
CA GLU A 63 -8.86 -15.61 4.60
C GLU A 63 -8.61 -14.27 3.92
N LEU A 64 -7.33 -13.88 3.85
CA LEU A 64 -6.93 -12.66 3.16
C LEU A 64 -6.53 -13.01 1.73
N VAL A 65 -7.08 -12.27 0.78
CA VAL A 65 -6.80 -12.46 -0.65
C VAL A 65 -6.11 -11.20 -1.17
N LEU A 66 -5.01 -11.40 -1.88
CA LEU A 66 -4.21 -10.29 -2.41
C LEU A 66 -5.05 -9.36 -3.28
N GLY A 67 -4.97 -8.07 -2.99
CA GLY A 67 -5.58 -7.01 -3.75
C GLY A 67 -4.52 -6.16 -4.45
N PRO A 68 -4.81 -4.90 -4.76
CA PRO A 68 -3.85 -4.02 -5.42
C PRO A 68 -2.60 -3.83 -4.58
N PHE A 69 -1.43 -3.90 -5.23
CA PHE A 69 -0.16 -3.73 -4.55
C PHE A 69 0.91 -3.21 -5.51
N GLN A 70 2.01 -2.72 -4.92
CA GLN A 70 3.21 -2.31 -5.63
C GLN A 70 4.41 -2.96 -4.95
N GLY A 71 5.25 -3.64 -5.72
CA GLY A 71 6.42 -4.31 -5.20
C GLY A 71 6.57 -5.72 -5.75
N PRO A 72 7.48 -6.52 -5.16
CA PRO A 72 7.67 -7.90 -5.58
C PRO A 72 6.40 -8.74 -5.38
N VAL A 73 6.32 -9.85 -6.10
CA VAL A 73 5.17 -10.76 -5.98
C VAL A 73 4.96 -11.19 -4.54
N ALA A 74 3.70 -11.40 -4.19
CA ALA A 74 3.30 -11.66 -2.81
C ALA A 74 2.40 -12.89 -2.72
N CYS A 75 2.17 -13.35 -1.50
CA CYS A 75 1.23 -14.45 -1.25
C CYS A 75 -0.15 -14.07 -1.75
N THR A 76 -0.76 -14.92 -2.58
CA THR A 76 -2.10 -14.65 -3.07
C THR A 76 -3.16 -14.85 -2.00
N ARG A 77 -2.92 -15.75 -1.06
CA ARG A 77 -3.84 -16.01 0.03
C ARG A 77 -3.09 -16.19 1.34
N ILE A 78 -3.62 -15.59 2.40
CA ILE A 78 -3.03 -15.67 3.74
C ILE A 78 -4.13 -16.08 4.71
N ALA A 79 -3.89 -17.16 5.46
CA ALA A 79 -4.83 -17.60 6.48
C ALA A 79 -4.85 -16.63 7.66
N TYR A 80 -5.99 -16.50 8.32
CA TYR A 80 -6.12 -15.57 9.44
C TYR A 80 -5.11 -15.80 10.56
N ASN A 81 -4.73 -17.03 10.81
CA ASN A 81 -3.77 -17.32 11.87
C ASN A 81 -2.38 -16.75 11.61
N LYS A 82 -2.13 -16.27 10.40
CA LYS A 82 -0.85 -15.64 10.03
C LYS A 82 -0.92 -14.11 9.97
N VAL A 83 -2.11 -13.54 10.09
CA VAL A 83 -2.31 -12.09 10.01
C VAL A 83 -1.59 -11.35 11.13
N LEU A 84 -1.61 -11.90 12.35
CA LEU A 84 -0.96 -11.25 13.49
C LEU A 84 0.54 -11.13 13.29
N ALA A 85 1.19 -12.16 12.72
CA ALA A 85 2.60 -12.11 12.42
C ALA A 85 2.90 -11.01 11.39
N PHE A 86 2.03 -10.88 10.40
CA PHE A 86 2.13 -9.84 9.38
C PHE A 86 2.03 -8.45 10.02
N ILE A 87 1.01 -8.22 10.83
CA ILE A 87 0.77 -6.92 11.47
C ILE A 87 1.89 -6.55 12.44
N SER A 88 2.31 -7.50 13.27
CA SER A 88 3.30 -7.22 14.30
C SER A 88 4.69 -6.93 13.75
N ASN A 89 5.07 -7.52 12.63
CA ASN A 89 6.38 -7.36 12.06
C ASN A 89 6.48 -6.30 10.99
N CYS A 90 5.36 -5.87 10.43
CA CYS A 90 5.31 -4.94 9.30
C CYS A 90 6.13 -5.39 8.09
N TYR A 91 6.49 -6.66 8.04
CA TYR A 91 7.29 -7.24 6.96
C TYR A 91 6.63 -8.51 6.47
N ILE A 92 6.46 -8.60 5.16
CA ILE A 92 5.89 -9.79 4.53
C ILE A 92 6.98 -10.75 4.08
N GLN A 93 8.22 -10.35 4.16
CA GLN A 93 9.35 -11.05 3.56
C GLN A 93 9.49 -12.51 3.99
N ASN A 94 9.03 -12.84 5.19
CA ASN A 94 9.16 -14.19 5.73
C ASN A 94 7.85 -14.98 5.74
N PHE A 95 6.87 -14.51 5.01
CA PHE A 95 5.61 -15.23 4.92
C PHE A 95 5.73 -16.43 4.02
N LEU A 96 5.35 -17.58 4.56
CA LEU A 96 5.18 -18.79 3.78
C LEU A 96 3.72 -18.84 3.33
N CYS A 97 3.53 -18.81 2.04
CA CYS A 97 2.18 -18.82 1.45
C CYS A 97 1.51 -20.19 1.60
#